data_322a0a5fc9464998cb951b3eae998ff0
#
_entry.id   322a0a5fc9464998cb951b3eae998ff0
#
_cell.length_a   1.000
_cell.length_b   1.000
_cell.length_c   1.000
_cell.angle_alpha   90.00
_cell.angle_beta   90.00
_cell.angle_gamma   90.00
#
_symmetry.space_group_name_H-M   'P 1'
#
loop_
_entity.id
_entity.type
_entity.pdbx_description
1 polymer ?
#
loop_
_entity_poly.entity_id
_entity_poly.type
_entity_poly.pdbx_seq_one_letter_code
_entity_poly.pdbx_strand_id
1 'polypeptide(L)'
;MNENNILGVILAGGKSKRFGQEKSQVKLGDKTLLEHSLSKLKSKFDKILIVTNNNTIKNYTTINDCIDGQLGPLVGVLSAMKWIKKNSFSYNWIATFPCDTPFFNISIIEEFFKASKLNDNLLYFVKSKEKRHNIFGLWSLKLIEILEKDIIKNNYRKVEKWADKIGVKTIEVSNEKFDKFLNINT
;
A
#
# COMPACT_ATOMS: atom_id res chain seq x y z
N MET A 1 -17.59 12.71 10.78
CA MET A 1 -16.25 12.31 11.32
C MET A 1 -15.98 10.92 10.79
N ASN A 2 -14.92 10.74 10.03
CA ASN A 2 -14.59 9.43 9.44
C ASN A 2 -14.26 8.43 10.54
N GLU A 3 -15.10 7.42 10.71
CA GLU A 3 -14.96 6.42 11.76
C GLU A 3 -13.67 5.61 11.68
N ASN A 4 -12.98 5.64 10.54
CA ASN A 4 -11.91 4.68 10.29
C ASN A 4 -10.48 5.24 10.38
N ASN A 5 -10.28 6.55 10.44
CA ASN A 5 -8.97 7.19 10.65
C ASN A 5 -7.79 6.54 9.84
N ILE A 6 -8.13 5.97 8.66
CA ILE A 6 -7.21 5.24 7.77
C ILE A 6 -7.21 5.90 6.39
N LEU A 7 -6.03 6.25 5.89
CA LEU A 7 -5.83 6.69 4.51
C LEU A 7 -5.59 5.47 3.59
N GLY A 8 -6.34 5.36 2.50
CA GLY A 8 -6.03 4.41 1.43
C GLY A 8 -4.81 4.87 0.62
N VAL A 9 -3.84 3.99 0.41
CA VAL A 9 -2.61 4.30 -0.33
C VAL A 9 -2.36 3.26 -1.41
N ILE A 10 -2.25 3.69 -2.67
CA ILE A 10 -1.79 2.82 -3.76
C ILE A 10 -0.30 3.07 -4.00
N LEU A 11 0.49 2.00 -3.91
CA LEU A 11 1.90 2.02 -4.27
C LEU A 11 2.02 1.67 -5.76
N ALA A 12 2.17 2.70 -6.60
CA ALA A 12 2.25 2.59 -8.05
C ALA A 12 3.65 2.90 -8.59
N GLY A 13 4.64 2.99 -7.71
CA GLY A 13 6.05 3.17 -8.06
C GLY A 13 6.72 1.85 -8.47
N GLY A 14 7.75 1.96 -9.30
CA GLY A 14 8.59 0.85 -9.73
C GLY A 14 8.68 0.73 -11.25
N LYS A 15 9.92 0.65 -11.76
CA LYS A 15 10.15 0.38 -13.19
C LYS A 15 9.82 -1.08 -13.47
N SER A 16 8.79 -1.32 -14.26
CA SER A 16 8.62 -2.60 -14.92
C SER A 16 9.66 -2.71 -16.03
N LYS A 17 10.80 -3.32 -15.73
CA LYS A 17 11.86 -3.57 -16.72
C LYS A 17 11.36 -4.41 -17.92
N ARG A 18 10.24 -5.14 -17.73
CA ARG A 18 9.71 -6.08 -18.74
C ARG A 18 8.72 -5.45 -19.71
N PHE A 19 8.02 -4.36 -19.30
CA PHE A 19 6.97 -3.74 -20.13
C PHE A 19 7.41 -2.53 -20.94
N GLY A 20 8.59 -1.95 -20.67
CA GLY A 20 8.95 -0.66 -21.24
C GLY A 20 8.00 0.50 -20.84
N GLN A 21 6.91 0.19 -20.10
CA GLN A 21 5.89 1.12 -19.61
C GLN A 21 5.73 0.98 -18.09
N GLU A 22 5.23 2.03 -17.47
CA GLU A 22 4.89 1.97 -16.05
C GLU A 22 3.70 1.01 -15.80
N LYS A 23 3.82 0.14 -14.80
CA LYS A 23 2.78 -0.84 -14.45
C LYS A 23 1.40 -0.21 -14.23
N SER A 24 1.35 1.01 -13.73
CA SER A 24 0.12 1.77 -13.49
C SER A 24 -0.68 2.05 -14.77
N GLN A 25 0.00 2.12 -15.93
CA GLN A 25 -0.58 2.42 -17.24
C GLN A 25 -0.92 1.18 -18.06
N VAL A 26 -0.55 -0.01 -17.59
CA VAL A 26 -0.89 -1.26 -18.28
C VAL A 26 -2.41 -1.44 -18.26
N LYS A 27 -3.00 -1.61 -19.43
CA LYS A 27 -4.44 -1.84 -19.60
C LYS A 27 -4.80 -3.32 -19.42
N LEU A 28 -5.92 -3.55 -18.76
CA LEU A 28 -6.59 -4.82 -18.68
C LEU A 28 -8.06 -4.61 -19.09
N GLY A 29 -8.40 -4.97 -20.30
CA GLY A 29 -9.64 -4.53 -20.95
C GLY A 29 -9.62 -3.01 -21.17
N ASP A 30 -10.71 -2.34 -20.84
CA ASP A 30 -10.88 -0.90 -21.06
C ASP A 30 -10.23 -0.02 -19.99
N LYS A 31 -9.76 -0.61 -18.88
CA LYS A 31 -9.20 0.11 -17.73
C LYS A 31 -7.74 -0.25 -17.49
N THR A 32 -6.97 0.70 -16.97
CA THR A 32 -5.63 0.43 -16.46
C THR A 32 -5.69 -0.38 -15.14
N LEU A 33 -4.58 -1.05 -14.79
CA LEU A 33 -4.48 -1.76 -13.50
C LEU A 33 -4.75 -0.83 -12.31
N LEU A 34 -4.26 0.41 -12.41
CA LEU A 34 -4.50 1.43 -11.41
C LEU A 34 -6.00 1.78 -11.30
N GLU A 35 -6.70 1.98 -12.41
CA GLU A 35 -8.14 2.28 -12.43
C GLU A 35 -8.98 1.14 -11.86
N HIS A 36 -8.59 -0.11 -12.09
CA HIS A 36 -9.23 -1.26 -11.44
C HIS A 36 -9.08 -1.22 -9.92
N SER A 37 -7.87 -0.96 -9.41
CA SER A 37 -7.61 -0.83 -7.97
C SER A 37 -8.38 0.35 -7.37
N LEU A 38 -8.33 1.52 -8.01
CA LEU A 38 -9.04 2.72 -7.59
C LEU A 38 -10.56 2.51 -7.50
N SER A 39 -11.16 1.83 -8.49
CA SER A 39 -12.61 1.57 -8.50
C SER A 39 -13.06 0.80 -7.26
N LYS A 40 -12.23 -0.11 -6.71
CA LYS A 40 -12.52 -0.84 -5.48
C LYS A 40 -12.34 0.01 -4.23
N LEU A 41 -11.28 0.81 -4.18
CA LEU A 41 -10.95 1.60 -2.99
C LEU A 41 -11.89 2.78 -2.77
N LYS A 42 -12.39 3.39 -3.86
CA LYS A 42 -13.30 4.55 -3.81
C LYS A 42 -14.55 4.34 -2.95
N SER A 43 -15.07 3.13 -2.89
CA SER A 43 -16.28 2.82 -2.12
C SER A 43 -16.02 2.68 -0.61
N LYS A 44 -14.75 2.63 -0.20
CA LYS A 44 -14.35 2.30 1.18
C LYS A 44 -13.48 3.37 1.86
N PHE A 45 -12.80 4.21 1.08
CA PHE A 45 -11.95 5.28 1.61
C PHE A 45 -12.41 6.63 1.08
N ASP A 46 -12.57 7.60 1.97
CA ASP A 46 -12.94 8.97 1.59
C ASP A 46 -11.80 9.66 0.83
N LYS A 47 -10.57 9.29 1.12
CA LYS A 47 -9.40 9.78 0.43
C LYS A 47 -8.46 8.64 0.07
N ILE A 48 -7.94 8.71 -1.15
CA ILE A 48 -6.94 7.78 -1.67
C ILE A 48 -5.73 8.59 -2.13
N LEU A 49 -4.56 8.20 -1.67
CA LEU A 49 -3.28 8.74 -2.06
C LEU A 49 -2.57 7.75 -3.00
N ILE A 50 -2.00 8.26 -4.09
CA ILE A 50 -1.20 7.44 -5.01
C ILE A 50 0.26 7.85 -4.89
N VAL A 51 1.12 6.90 -4.53
CA VAL A 51 2.57 7.09 -4.53
C VAL A 51 3.12 6.60 -5.86
N THR A 52 3.59 7.53 -6.67
CA THR A 52 4.08 7.25 -8.03
C THR A 52 5.01 8.35 -8.49
N ASN A 53 5.97 8.02 -9.34
CA ASN A 53 6.81 9.02 -10.02
C ASN A 53 6.18 9.51 -11.34
N ASN A 54 4.95 9.11 -11.62
CA ASN A 54 4.21 9.50 -12.81
C ASN A 54 3.19 10.59 -12.50
N ASN A 55 3.38 11.78 -13.06
CA ASN A 55 2.52 12.95 -12.84
C ASN A 55 1.29 13.00 -13.76
N THR A 56 1.02 11.96 -14.56
CA THR A 56 -0.07 11.97 -15.55
C THR A 56 -1.42 11.51 -15.00
N ILE A 57 -1.50 11.10 -13.72
CA ILE A 57 -2.74 10.62 -13.11
C ILE A 57 -3.59 11.82 -12.68
N LYS A 58 -4.62 12.11 -13.47
CA LYS A 58 -5.58 13.20 -13.18
C LYS A 58 -6.61 12.78 -12.13
N ASN A 59 -7.21 13.77 -11.44
CA ASN A 59 -8.30 13.60 -10.47
C ASN A 59 -7.96 12.85 -9.18
N TYR A 60 -6.69 12.58 -8.89
CA TYR A 60 -6.25 11.97 -7.64
C TYR A 60 -5.07 12.71 -7.03
N THR A 61 -4.96 12.67 -5.73
CA THR A 61 -3.76 13.16 -5.05
C THR A 61 -2.61 12.20 -5.30
N THR A 62 -1.58 12.67 -5.97
CA THR A 62 -0.35 11.91 -6.27
C THR A 62 0.83 12.53 -5.55
N ILE A 63 1.76 11.70 -5.11
CA ILE A 63 3.04 12.14 -4.54
C ILE A 63 4.18 11.26 -5.07
N ASN A 64 5.37 11.83 -5.12
CA ASN A 64 6.59 11.10 -5.44
C ASN A 64 7.19 10.46 -4.17
N ASP A 65 8.11 9.53 -4.38
CA ASP A 65 8.95 9.03 -3.30
C ASP A 65 9.71 10.18 -2.63
N CYS A 66 9.73 10.20 -1.30
CA CYS A 66 10.39 11.27 -0.52
C CYS A 66 11.92 11.09 -0.45
N ILE A 67 12.45 10.01 -0.98
CA ILE A 67 13.88 9.70 -1.09
C ILE A 67 14.13 9.21 -2.50
N ASP A 68 15.06 9.85 -3.20
CA ASP A 68 15.44 9.48 -4.56
C ASP A 68 16.15 8.12 -4.63
N GLY A 69 16.15 7.50 -5.82
CA GLY A 69 16.92 6.29 -6.10
C GLY A 69 16.11 4.99 -6.23
N GLN A 70 14.76 5.08 -6.25
CA GLN A 70 13.87 3.91 -6.43
C GLN A 70 14.17 2.79 -5.42
N LEU A 71 14.22 3.14 -4.15
CA LEU A 71 14.67 2.29 -3.05
C LEU A 71 13.62 1.26 -2.59
N GLY A 72 12.55 1.08 -3.36
CA GLY A 72 11.54 0.05 -3.13
C GLY A 72 10.34 0.53 -2.29
N PRO A 73 9.37 -0.38 -2.02
CA PRO A 73 8.06 -0.02 -1.47
C PRO A 73 8.09 0.64 -0.09
N LEU A 74 9.12 0.39 0.74
CA LEU A 74 9.26 1.04 2.06
C LEU A 74 9.34 2.56 1.96
N VAL A 75 9.98 3.08 0.89
CA VAL A 75 10.06 4.54 0.67
C VAL A 75 8.68 5.08 0.30
N GLY A 76 7.91 4.37 -0.52
CA GLY A 76 6.54 4.76 -0.84
C GLY A 76 5.64 4.82 0.40
N VAL A 77 5.77 3.85 1.32
CA VAL A 77 5.07 3.86 2.62
C VAL A 77 5.49 5.08 3.46
N LEU A 78 6.78 5.33 3.58
CA LEU A 78 7.31 6.49 4.30
C LEU A 78 6.82 7.81 3.69
N SER A 79 6.78 7.91 2.36
CA SER A 79 6.31 9.09 1.63
C SER A 79 4.86 9.41 1.96
N ALA A 80 3.99 8.39 1.97
CA ALA A 80 2.59 8.55 2.34
C ALA A 80 2.44 9.01 3.81
N MET A 81 3.20 8.43 4.74
CA MET A 81 3.18 8.84 6.15
C MET A 81 3.65 10.28 6.33
N LYS A 82 4.74 10.68 5.67
CA LYS A 82 5.26 12.07 5.71
C LYS A 82 4.27 13.06 5.10
N TRP A 83 3.59 12.67 4.02
CA TRP A 83 2.56 13.50 3.41
C TRP A 83 1.40 13.78 4.39
N ILE A 84 0.94 12.78 5.15
CA ILE A 84 -0.07 12.98 6.19
C ILE A 84 0.41 13.99 7.24
N LYS A 85 1.63 13.82 7.77
CA LYS A 85 2.21 14.75 8.77
C LYS A 85 2.31 16.18 8.23
N LYS A 86 2.83 16.33 7.00
CA LYS A 86 3.02 17.66 6.36
C LYS A 86 1.72 18.42 6.18
N ASN A 87 0.63 17.73 5.89
CA ASN A 87 -0.69 18.33 5.61
C ASN A 87 -1.60 18.36 6.84
N SER A 88 -1.10 17.98 8.03
CA SER A 88 -1.84 17.99 9.29
C SER A 88 -3.16 17.20 9.26
N PHE A 89 -3.21 16.12 8.50
CA PHE A 89 -4.36 15.22 8.49
C PHE A 89 -4.42 14.35 9.74
N SER A 90 -5.62 14.06 10.21
CA SER A 90 -5.89 13.30 11.44
C SER A 90 -5.92 11.77 11.26
N TYR A 91 -5.25 11.24 10.24
CA TYR A 91 -5.11 9.79 10.07
C TYR A 91 -4.11 9.22 11.08
N ASN A 92 -4.40 8.04 11.62
CA ASN A 92 -3.49 7.27 12.47
C ASN A 92 -2.88 6.07 11.75
N TRP A 93 -3.48 5.69 10.62
CA TRP A 93 -3.12 4.53 9.84
C TRP A 93 -3.07 4.83 8.35
N ILE A 94 -2.26 4.08 7.63
CA ILE A 94 -2.37 3.92 6.19
C ILE A 94 -2.64 2.46 5.83
N ALA A 95 -3.51 2.24 4.85
CA ALA A 95 -3.74 0.92 4.25
C ALA A 95 -3.13 0.92 2.86
N THR A 96 -2.12 0.07 2.62
CA THR A 96 -1.38 0.02 1.37
C THR A 96 -1.87 -1.08 0.44
N PHE A 97 -1.91 -0.78 -0.85
CA PHE A 97 -2.35 -1.67 -1.93
C PHE A 97 -1.38 -1.54 -3.11
N PRO A 98 -0.95 -2.66 -3.74
CA PRO A 98 -0.18 -2.60 -4.97
C PRO A 98 -1.07 -2.28 -6.17
N CYS A 99 -0.55 -1.54 -7.15
CA CYS A 99 -1.30 -1.24 -8.37
C CYS A 99 -1.43 -2.45 -9.33
N ASP A 100 -0.55 -3.44 -9.22
CA ASP A 100 -0.43 -4.58 -10.13
C ASP A 100 -1.19 -5.84 -9.67
N THR A 101 -2.00 -5.73 -8.63
CA THR A 101 -2.84 -6.82 -8.10
C THR A 101 -4.30 -6.34 -7.97
N PRO A 102 -4.97 -6.00 -9.07
CA PRO A 102 -6.26 -5.30 -9.04
C PRO A 102 -7.45 -6.17 -8.61
N PHE A 103 -7.28 -7.50 -8.55
CA PHE A 103 -8.37 -8.43 -8.27
C PHE A 103 -8.52 -8.83 -6.79
N PHE A 104 -7.79 -8.19 -5.88
CA PHE A 104 -7.90 -8.47 -4.46
C PHE A 104 -9.36 -8.39 -3.96
N ASN A 105 -9.69 -9.17 -2.91
CA ASN A 105 -11.01 -9.13 -2.30
C ASN A 105 -11.18 -7.86 -1.48
N ILE A 106 -12.29 -7.15 -1.69
CA ILE A 106 -12.61 -5.91 -0.97
C ILE A 106 -12.78 -6.13 0.54
N SER A 107 -13.10 -7.36 0.97
CA SER A 107 -13.21 -7.73 2.39
C SER A 107 -11.92 -7.48 3.17
N ILE A 108 -10.75 -7.45 2.50
CA ILE A 108 -9.47 -7.10 3.12
C ILE A 108 -9.54 -5.72 3.80
N ILE A 109 -10.26 -4.78 3.19
CA ILE A 109 -10.40 -3.42 3.73
C ILE A 109 -11.18 -3.45 5.05
N GLU A 110 -12.21 -4.28 5.13
CA GLU A 110 -13.01 -4.45 6.35
C GLU A 110 -12.16 -5.08 7.47
N GLU A 111 -11.31 -6.02 7.13
CA GLU A 111 -10.36 -6.58 8.10
C GLU A 111 -9.33 -5.56 8.57
N PHE A 112 -8.85 -4.67 7.69
CA PHE A 112 -7.99 -3.56 8.11
C PHE A 112 -8.72 -2.60 9.06
N PHE A 113 -9.99 -2.31 8.82
CA PHE A 113 -10.79 -1.49 9.73
C PHE A 113 -10.96 -2.14 11.11
N LYS A 114 -11.19 -3.45 11.16
CA LYS A 114 -11.24 -4.21 12.43
C LYS A 114 -9.89 -4.17 13.15
N ALA A 115 -8.79 -4.45 12.44
CA ALA A 115 -7.45 -4.46 13.01
C ALA A 115 -7.03 -3.09 13.57
N SER A 116 -7.38 -1.99 12.89
CA SER A 116 -7.10 -0.63 13.38
C SER A 116 -7.81 -0.29 14.69
N LYS A 117 -9.01 -0.84 14.91
CA LYS A 117 -9.79 -0.67 16.15
C LYS A 117 -9.21 -1.49 17.30
N LEU A 118 -8.74 -2.72 17.04
CA LEU A 118 -8.06 -3.56 18.02
C LEU A 118 -6.77 -2.89 18.53
N ASN A 119 -6.01 -2.27 17.63
CA ASN A 119 -4.79 -1.52 17.91
C ASN A 119 -3.78 -2.31 18.77
N ASP A 120 -3.74 -3.62 18.60
CA ASP A 120 -2.89 -4.54 19.36
C ASP A 120 -1.53 -4.81 18.70
N ASN A 121 -1.29 -4.21 17.51
CA ASN A 121 0.00 -4.19 16.82
C ASN A 121 0.12 -2.91 15.99
N LEU A 122 1.33 -2.56 15.55
CA LEU A 122 1.61 -1.39 14.73
C LEU A 122 1.65 -1.68 13.22
N LEU A 123 1.73 -2.97 12.85
CA LEU A 123 1.87 -3.43 11.48
C LEU A 123 1.10 -4.72 11.26
N TYR A 124 0.22 -4.73 10.24
CA TYR A 124 -0.52 -5.92 9.84
C TYR A 124 -0.35 -6.15 8.36
N PHE A 125 -0.16 -7.41 7.95
CA PHE A 125 -0.17 -7.82 6.56
C PHE A 125 -1.19 -8.91 6.31
N VAL A 126 -1.74 -8.91 5.10
CA VAL A 126 -2.63 -9.96 4.64
C VAL A 126 -1.82 -11.24 4.41
N LYS A 127 -2.36 -12.38 4.87
CA LYS A 127 -1.85 -13.71 4.57
C LYS A 127 -2.95 -14.54 3.92
N SER A 128 -2.61 -15.22 2.83
CA SER A 128 -3.52 -16.16 2.18
C SER A 128 -2.81 -17.50 2.00
N LYS A 129 -3.39 -18.59 2.47
CA LYS A 129 -2.67 -19.86 2.60
C LYS A 129 -1.38 -19.62 3.41
N GLU A 130 -0.25 -20.11 2.90
CA GLU A 130 1.06 -19.94 3.55
C GLU A 130 1.80 -18.65 3.10
N LYS A 131 1.21 -17.84 2.20
CA LYS A 131 1.88 -16.68 1.61
C LYS A 131 1.43 -15.38 2.27
N ARG A 132 2.40 -14.62 2.79
CA ARG A 132 2.22 -13.24 3.26
C ARG A 132 2.35 -12.26 2.09
N HIS A 133 1.39 -11.33 1.98
CA HIS A 133 1.33 -10.31 0.94
C HIS A 133 1.80 -8.98 1.50
N ASN A 134 3.10 -8.76 1.49
CA ASN A 134 3.77 -7.66 2.22
C ASN A 134 3.42 -6.23 1.75
N ILE A 135 2.69 -6.06 0.65
CA ILE A 135 2.22 -4.75 0.18
C ILE A 135 0.74 -4.51 0.55
N PHE A 136 -0.04 -5.58 0.76
CA PHE A 136 -1.36 -5.47 1.36
C PHE A 136 -1.22 -5.34 2.87
N GLY A 137 -1.05 -4.11 3.35
CA GLY A 137 -0.68 -3.85 4.73
C GLY A 137 -1.44 -2.68 5.36
N LEU A 138 -1.62 -2.78 6.67
CA LEU A 138 -2.08 -1.71 7.52
C LEU A 138 -0.93 -1.27 8.43
N TRP A 139 -0.54 0.00 8.33
CA TRP A 139 0.65 0.56 8.96
C TRP A 139 0.28 1.72 9.88
N SER A 140 0.66 1.63 11.14
CA SER A 140 0.48 2.75 12.08
C SER A 140 1.43 3.89 11.78
N LEU A 141 0.96 5.14 11.87
CA LEU A 141 1.82 6.31 11.74
C LEU A 141 2.86 6.42 12.86
N LYS A 142 2.70 5.69 13.94
CA LYS A 142 3.74 5.59 15.00
C LYS A 142 5.06 4.99 14.47
N LEU A 143 5.02 4.30 13.33
CA LEU A 143 6.20 3.68 12.72
C LEU A 143 7.07 4.65 11.93
N ILE A 144 6.64 5.90 11.68
CA ILE A 144 7.30 6.81 10.75
C ILE A 144 8.79 7.05 11.08
N GLU A 145 9.11 7.27 12.35
CA GLU A 145 10.48 7.63 12.76
C GLU A 145 11.43 6.43 12.67
N ILE A 146 10.94 5.25 13.10
CA ILE A 146 11.75 4.03 13.00
C ILE A 146 11.91 3.60 11.54
N LEU A 147 10.88 3.73 10.72
CA LEU A 147 10.93 3.41 9.29
C LEU A 147 11.93 4.33 8.55
N GLU A 148 11.88 5.63 8.80
CA GLU A 148 12.81 6.59 8.22
C GLU A 148 14.26 6.32 8.62
N LYS A 149 14.50 6.11 9.91
CA LYS A 149 15.84 5.74 10.43
C LYS A 149 16.36 4.46 9.77
N ASP A 150 15.51 3.44 9.64
CA ASP A 150 15.92 2.16 9.08
C ASP A 150 16.20 2.23 7.58
N ILE A 151 15.44 3.03 6.83
CA ILE A 151 15.71 3.24 5.41
C ILE A 151 17.02 4.01 5.21
N ILE A 152 17.23 5.10 5.97
CA ILE A 152 18.37 6.02 5.74
C ILE A 152 19.66 5.48 6.35
N LYS A 153 19.61 5.05 7.63
CA LYS A 153 20.83 4.68 8.38
C LYS A 153 21.14 3.19 8.27
N ASN A 154 20.12 2.33 8.25
CA ASN A 154 20.30 0.88 8.29
C ASN A 154 20.11 0.22 6.93
N ASN A 155 19.88 0.99 5.88
CA ASN A 155 19.77 0.55 4.49
C ASN A 155 18.70 -0.54 4.25
N TYR A 156 17.60 -0.53 5.02
CA TYR A 156 16.50 -1.46 4.78
C TYR A 156 15.79 -1.15 3.47
N ARG A 157 15.57 -2.19 2.64
CA ARG A 157 14.89 -2.08 1.33
C ARG A 157 13.78 -3.10 1.16
N LYS A 158 13.92 -4.29 1.76
CA LYS A 158 12.95 -5.37 1.64
C LYS A 158 11.87 -5.24 2.72
N VAL A 159 10.62 -5.08 2.29
CA VAL A 159 9.46 -4.96 3.20
C VAL A 159 9.38 -6.13 4.17
N GLU A 160 9.56 -7.36 3.66
CA GLU A 160 9.51 -8.57 4.47
C GLU A 160 10.49 -8.53 5.64
N LYS A 161 11.78 -8.27 5.35
CA LYS A 161 12.82 -8.22 6.38
C LYS A 161 12.58 -7.12 7.41
N TRP A 162 12.06 -5.97 6.96
CA TRP A 162 11.75 -4.88 7.86
C TRP A 162 10.56 -5.21 8.75
N ALA A 163 9.51 -5.81 8.19
CA ALA A 163 8.33 -6.23 8.94
C ALA A 163 8.67 -7.29 10.00
N ASP A 164 9.54 -8.24 9.68
CA ASP A 164 9.99 -9.26 10.63
C ASP A 164 10.79 -8.65 11.79
N LYS A 165 11.58 -7.60 11.52
CA LYS A 165 12.28 -6.83 12.56
C LYS A 165 11.32 -6.10 13.49
N ILE A 166 10.27 -5.48 12.95
CA ILE A 166 9.33 -4.65 13.74
C ILE A 166 8.32 -5.49 14.52
N GLY A 167 8.05 -6.69 14.05
CA GLY A 167 6.95 -7.52 14.53
C GLY A 167 5.65 -7.22 13.79
N VAL A 168 5.32 -8.08 12.83
CA VAL A 168 4.11 -7.98 12.01
C VAL A 168 3.08 -9.00 12.47
N LYS A 169 1.81 -8.58 12.55
CA LYS A 169 0.67 -9.49 12.73
C LYS A 169 0.04 -9.79 11.37
N THR A 170 -0.39 -11.02 11.15
CA THR A 170 -1.03 -11.41 9.90
C THR A 170 -2.55 -11.45 10.03
N ILE A 171 -3.22 -10.99 8.98
CA ILE A 171 -4.67 -11.09 8.81
C ILE A 171 -4.91 -12.20 7.81
N GLU A 172 -5.44 -13.33 8.29
CA GLU A 172 -5.77 -14.47 7.43
C GLU A 172 -7.02 -14.15 6.58
N VAL A 173 -6.91 -14.35 5.27
CA VAL A 173 -8.03 -14.22 4.36
C VAL A 173 -8.30 -15.54 3.65
N SER A 174 -9.57 -15.95 3.62
CA SER A 174 -9.98 -17.18 2.95
C SER A 174 -9.72 -17.08 1.43
N ASN A 175 -9.13 -18.14 0.88
CA ASN A 175 -8.99 -18.28 -0.56
C ASN A 175 -10.25 -18.90 -1.14
N GLU A 176 -10.96 -18.14 -1.93
CA GLU A 176 -11.89 -18.65 -2.92
C GLU A 176 -11.09 -19.31 -4.07
N LYS A 177 -11.78 -20.03 -4.95
CA LYS A 177 -11.20 -20.88 -6.03
C LYS A 177 -10.16 -20.20 -6.95
N PHE A 178 -10.00 -18.89 -6.92
CA PHE A 178 -9.03 -18.13 -7.72
C PHE A 178 -8.07 -17.37 -6.81
N ASP A 179 -6.78 -17.34 -7.17
CA ASP A 179 -5.76 -16.53 -6.48
C ASP A 179 -6.03 -15.05 -6.77
N LYS A 180 -6.81 -14.41 -5.89
CA LYS A 180 -7.15 -12.98 -5.98
C LYS A 180 -5.94 -12.06 -5.74
N PHE A 181 -4.80 -12.61 -5.35
CA PHE A 181 -3.52 -11.91 -5.20
C PHE A 181 -2.59 -12.14 -6.39
N LEU A 182 -3.13 -12.62 -7.50
CA LEU A 182 -2.34 -12.77 -8.72
C LEU A 182 -1.79 -11.40 -9.15
N ASN A 183 -0.46 -11.31 -9.12
CA ASN A 183 0.24 -10.16 -9.64
C ASN A 183 0.23 -10.27 -11.18
N ILE A 184 -0.32 -9.27 -11.86
CA ILE A 184 -0.30 -9.21 -13.32
C ILE A 184 1.10 -8.79 -13.74
N ASN A 185 1.97 -9.79 -13.83
CA ASN A 185 3.30 -9.69 -14.43
C ASN A 185 3.25 -10.46 -15.75
N THR A 186 3.02 -9.79 -16.85
CA THR A 186 3.21 -10.35 -18.18
C THR A 186 4.61 -10.08 -18.68
#